data_2a75471ef95f3126b6924a328997beb2
#
_entry.id   2a75471ef95f3126b6924a328997beb2
#
_cell.length_a   1.000
_cell.length_b   1.000
_cell.length_c   1.000
_cell.angle_alpha   90.00
_cell.angle_beta   90.00
_cell.angle_gamma   90.00
#
_symmetry.space_group_name_H-M   'P 1'
#
loop_
_entity.id
_entity.type
_entity.pdbx_description
1 polymer ?
#
loop_
_entity_poly.entity_id
_entity_poly.type
_entity_poly.pdbx_seq_one_letter_code
_entity_poly.pdbx_strand_id
1 'polypeptide(L)'
;MKEKGKRLLWIGCIFIAGFVIWTLLIQAVDVQPLGVNGTNIGFATINCWFHRLTGVHMVIYTITDWLGLVPIFICMVFAGIGCIQLLKRRSLLKVDYDIIFLGVYYILVIFGYLFFEIIPINYRPILIEGIMEASYPSSTTLLVLCVMPTLVE
;
A
#
# COMPACT_ATOMS: atom_id res chain seq x y z
N MET A 1 -18.26 -24.97 -4.89
CA MET A 1 -17.09 -24.18 -5.33
C MET A 1 -17.45 -22.98 -6.20
N LYS A 2 -18.30 -23.08 -7.24
CA LYS A 2 -18.68 -21.94 -8.11
C LYS A 2 -19.32 -20.74 -7.37
N GLU A 3 -20.14 -20.97 -6.36
CA GLU A 3 -20.82 -19.91 -5.60
C GLU A 3 -19.85 -19.06 -4.75
N LYS A 4 -18.88 -19.71 -4.06
CA LYS A 4 -17.85 -18.99 -3.28
C LYS A 4 -17.00 -18.09 -4.18
N GLY A 5 -16.61 -18.58 -5.37
CA GLY A 5 -15.82 -17.79 -6.33
C GLY A 5 -16.58 -16.57 -6.83
N LYS A 6 -17.86 -16.70 -7.18
CA LYS A 6 -18.70 -15.56 -7.58
C LYS A 6 -18.81 -14.52 -6.46
N ARG A 7 -19.02 -14.98 -5.21
CA ARG A 7 -19.14 -14.09 -4.05
C ARG A 7 -17.85 -13.29 -3.81
N LEU A 8 -16.68 -13.96 -3.88
CA LEU A 8 -15.38 -13.27 -3.78
C LEU A 8 -15.18 -12.25 -4.90
N LEU A 9 -15.58 -12.59 -6.12
CA LEU A 9 -15.49 -11.68 -7.27
C LEU A 9 -16.36 -10.43 -7.08
N TRP A 10 -17.60 -10.60 -6.62
CA TRP A 10 -18.49 -9.47 -6.29
C TRP A 10 -17.92 -8.59 -5.18
N ILE A 11 -17.37 -9.18 -4.12
CA ILE A 11 -16.70 -8.45 -3.04
C ILE A 11 -15.53 -7.64 -3.61
N GLY A 12 -14.69 -8.26 -4.45
CA GLY A 12 -13.58 -7.56 -5.10
C GLY A 12 -14.04 -6.38 -5.97
N CYS A 13 -15.10 -6.57 -6.77
CA CYS A 13 -15.68 -5.48 -7.57
C CYS A 13 -16.20 -4.32 -6.70
N ILE A 14 -16.83 -4.62 -5.56
CA ILE A 14 -17.31 -3.60 -4.62
C ILE A 14 -16.14 -2.80 -4.05
N PHE A 15 -15.05 -3.46 -3.65
CA PHE A 15 -13.86 -2.78 -3.15
C PHE A 15 -13.19 -1.90 -4.23
N ILE A 16 -13.09 -2.38 -5.46
CA ILE A 16 -12.56 -1.61 -6.59
C ILE A 16 -13.44 -0.38 -6.85
N ALA A 17 -14.76 -0.56 -6.91
CA ALA A 17 -15.71 0.55 -7.09
C ALA A 17 -15.58 1.57 -5.94
N GLY A 18 -15.49 1.09 -4.70
CA GLY A 18 -15.27 1.94 -3.52
C GLY A 18 -13.97 2.74 -3.60
N PHE A 19 -12.88 2.10 -4.03
CA PHE A 19 -11.59 2.77 -4.25
C PHE A 19 -11.68 3.87 -5.30
N VAL A 20 -12.32 3.59 -6.44
CA VAL A 20 -12.50 4.57 -7.51
C VAL A 20 -13.36 5.75 -7.06
N ILE A 21 -14.50 5.47 -6.40
CA ILE A 21 -15.38 6.52 -5.87
C ILE A 21 -14.63 7.38 -4.85
N TRP A 22 -13.90 6.77 -3.92
CA TRP A 22 -13.13 7.48 -2.91
C TRP A 22 -12.04 8.34 -3.52
N THR A 23 -11.34 7.83 -4.53
CA THR A 23 -10.32 8.58 -5.29
C THR A 23 -10.93 9.81 -5.97
N LEU A 24 -12.09 9.67 -6.60
CA LEU A 24 -12.79 10.79 -7.23
C LEU A 24 -13.26 11.82 -6.20
N LEU A 25 -13.74 11.38 -5.04
CA LEU A 25 -14.13 12.28 -3.96
C LEU A 25 -12.93 13.09 -3.44
N ILE A 26 -11.78 12.48 -3.24
CA ILE A 26 -10.55 13.19 -2.80
C ILE A 26 -10.14 14.24 -3.83
N GLN A 27 -10.31 13.97 -5.11
CA GLN A 27 -9.93 14.91 -6.17
C GLN A 27 -10.98 16.00 -6.46
N ALA A 28 -12.22 15.84 -5.98
CA ALA A 28 -13.32 16.76 -6.26
C ALA A 28 -13.79 17.56 -5.04
N VAL A 29 -13.64 17.03 -3.81
CA VAL A 29 -14.23 17.63 -2.61
C VAL A 29 -13.18 18.40 -1.83
N ASP A 30 -13.48 19.66 -1.54
CA ASP A 30 -12.67 20.55 -0.70
C ASP A 30 -11.18 20.56 -1.10
N VAL A 31 -10.94 20.75 -2.39
CA VAL A 31 -9.60 20.79 -2.98
C VAL A 31 -9.04 22.21 -2.84
N GLN A 32 -7.92 22.36 -2.12
CA GLN A 32 -7.28 23.64 -1.89
C GLN A 32 -5.78 23.58 -2.20
N PRO A 33 -5.19 24.65 -2.74
CA PRO A 33 -3.77 24.71 -3.10
C PRO A 33 -2.89 24.97 -1.86
N LEU A 34 -2.92 24.06 -0.89
CA LEU A 34 -2.19 24.15 0.38
C LEU A 34 -0.79 23.54 0.32
N GLY A 35 -0.50 22.75 -0.69
CA GLY A 35 0.80 22.10 -0.84
C GLY A 35 1.89 23.08 -1.32
N VAL A 36 3.13 22.60 -1.32
CA VAL A 36 4.27 23.34 -1.84
C VAL A 36 4.05 23.66 -3.31
N ASN A 37 4.41 24.87 -3.74
CA ASN A 37 4.19 25.38 -5.10
C ASN A 37 2.72 25.39 -5.55
N GLY A 38 1.78 25.46 -4.61
CA GLY A 38 0.35 25.48 -4.94
C GLY A 38 -0.23 24.13 -5.30
N THR A 39 0.39 23.03 -4.85
CA THR A 39 -0.15 21.68 -5.08
C THR A 39 -1.51 21.52 -4.41
N ASN A 40 -2.46 21.03 -5.17
CA ASN A 40 -3.82 20.79 -4.72
C ASN A 40 -3.88 19.62 -3.73
N ILE A 41 -4.60 19.83 -2.62
CA ILE A 41 -4.83 18.83 -1.57
C ILE A 41 -6.33 18.65 -1.41
N GLY A 42 -6.82 17.42 -1.57
CA GLY A 42 -8.21 17.09 -1.36
C GLY A 42 -8.56 16.93 0.12
N PHE A 43 -9.83 17.14 0.47
CA PHE A 43 -10.32 17.19 1.85
C PHE A 43 -9.48 18.10 2.75
N ALA A 44 -9.05 19.23 2.21
CA ALA A 44 -8.07 20.12 2.83
C ALA A 44 -8.52 20.61 4.21
N THR A 45 -9.77 20.99 4.39
CA THR A 45 -10.30 21.49 5.68
C THR A 45 -10.25 20.41 6.76
N ILE A 46 -10.69 19.18 6.44
CA ILE A 46 -10.68 18.05 7.39
C ILE A 46 -9.24 17.64 7.70
N ASN A 47 -8.37 17.57 6.70
CA ASN A 47 -6.96 17.22 6.88
C ASN A 47 -6.23 18.24 7.77
N CYS A 48 -6.46 19.53 7.55
CA CYS A 48 -5.88 20.60 8.37
C CYS A 48 -6.44 20.60 9.80
N TRP A 49 -7.74 20.37 9.95
CA TRP A 49 -8.37 20.25 11.29
C TRP A 49 -7.79 19.07 12.07
N PHE A 50 -7.70 17.90 11.45
CA PHE A 50 -7.13 16.71 12.07
C PHE A 50 -5.65 16.93 12.45
N HIS A 51 -4.88 17.55 11.56
CA HIS A 51 -3.50 17.90 11.85
C HIS A 51 -3.36 18.85 13.05
N ARG A 52 -4.24 19.87 13.17
CA ARG A 52 -4.24 20.76 14.35
C ARG A 52 -4.57 20.03 15.65
N LEU A 53 -5.41 19.00 15.57
CA LEU A 53 -5.82 18.20 16.71
C LEU A 53 -4.70 17.24 17.17
N THR A 54 -4.05 16.57 16.22
CA THR A 54 -3.06 15.52 16.50
C THR A 54 -1.63 16.04 16.57
N GLY A 55 -1.31 17.13 15.87
CA GLY A 55 0.05 17.61 15.71
C GLY A 55 0.95 16.67 14.89
N VAL A 56 2.24 16.91 14.94
CA VAL A 56 3.27 16.05 14.31
C VAL A 56 4.11 15.42 15.39
N HIS A 57 4.05 14.11 15.49
CA HIS A 57 4.86 13.31 16.42
C HIS A 57 5.95 12.55 15.67
N MET A 58 7.10 13.19 15.46
CA MET A 58 8.21 12.61 14.67
C MET A 58 8.67 11.24 15.19
N VAL A 59 8.63 11.01 16.51
CA VAL A 59 8.99 9.70 17.09
C VAL A 59 8.03 8.61 16.61
N ILE A 60 6.73 8.87 16.65
CA ILE A 60 5.72 7.91 16.19
C ILE A 60 5.86 7.69 14.67
N TYR A 61 6.08 8.77 13.92
CA TYR A 61 6.34 8.72 12.50
C TYR A 61 7.52 7.78 12.18
N THR A 62 8.68 8.02 12.80
CA THR A 62 9.87 7.19 12.62
C THR A 62 9.63 5.72 12.98
N ILE A 63 8.93 5.44 14.09
CA ILE A 63 8.60 4.07 14.48
C ILE A 63 7.70 3.40 13.43
N THR A 64 6.68 4.08 12.95
CA THR A 64 5.76 3.52 11.93
C THR A 64 6.45 3.31 10.60
N ASP A 65 7.38 4.18 10.23
CA ASP A 65 8.20 4.03 9.02
C ASP A 65 9.08 2.78 9.08
N TRP A 66 9.80 2.59 10.20
CA TRP A 66 10.57 1.37 10.44
C TRP A 66 9.71 0.10 10.46
N LEU A 67 8.53 0.15 11.06
CA LEU A 67 7.58 -0.97 11.02
C LEU A 67 7.08 -1.27 9.60
N GLY A 68 7.04 -0.28 8.74
CA GLY A 68 6.73 -0.43 7.32
C GLY A 68 7.73 -1.29 6.55
N LEU A 69 8.96 -1.47 7.07
CA LEU A 69 9.96 -2.37 6.47
C LEU A 69 9.69 -3.86 6.77
N VAL A 70 8.90 -4.18 7.78
CA VAL A 70 8.62 -5.57 8.18
C VAL A 70 7.97 -6.38 7.05
N PRO A 71 6.93 -5.90 6.35
CA PRO A 71 6.38 -6.62 5.21
C PRO A 71 7.38 -6.86 4.08
N ILE A 72 8.28 -5.90 3.83
CA ILE A 72 9.34 -6.05 2.81
C ILE A 72 10.30 -7.17 3.23
N PHE A 73 10.70 -7.21 4.50
CA PHE A 73 11.55 -8.28 5.03
C PHE A 73 10.89 -9.65 4.88
N ILE A 74 9.58 -9.76 5.15
CA ILE A 74 8.81 -10.99 4.95
C ILE A 74 8.85 -11.43 3.48
N CYS A 75 8.61 -10.51 2.54
CA CYS A 75 8.73 -10.78 1.10
C CYS A 75 10.12 -11.31 0.74
N MET A 76 11.18 -10.73 1.31
CA MET A 76 12.56 -11.19 1.07
C MET A 76 12.81 -12.59 1.61
N VAL A 77 12.27 -12.94 2.78
CA VAL A 77 12.39 -14.29 3.36
C VAL A 77 11.75 -15.33 2.43
N PHE A 78 10.51 -15.09 1.98
CA PHE A 78 9.83 -16.02 1.06
C PHE A 78 10.51 -16.08 -0.31
N ALA A 79 11.02 -14.96 -0.83
CA ALA A 79 11.84 -14.95 -2.04
C ALA A 79 13.11 -15.79 -1.87
N GLY A 80 13.78 -15.71 -0.71
CA GLY A 80 14.93 -16.53 -0.37
C GLY A 80 14.61 -18.03 -0.35
N ILE A 81 13.48 -18.41 0.26
CA ILE A 81 13.01 -19.80 0.28
C ILE A 81 12.77 -20.30 -1.15
N GLY A 82 12.09 -19.50 -1.99
CA GLY A 82 11.84 -19.81 -3.39
C GLY A 82 13.14 -19.99 -4.20
N CYS A 83 14.12 -19.09 -3.99
CA CYS A 83 15.44 -19.19 -4.62
C CYS A 83 16.17 -20.46 -4.19
N ILE A 84 16.17 -20.84 -2.92
CA ILE A 84 16.81 -22.06 -2.42
C ILE A 84 16.15 -23.30 -3.04
N GLN A 85 14.82 -23.33 -3.12
CA GLN A 85 14.10 -24.43 -3.76
C GLN A 85 14.44 -24.53 -5.25
N LEU A 86 14.51 -23.39 -5.94
CA LEU A 86 14.85 -23.32 -7.37
C LEU A 86 16.27 -23.86 -7.63
N LEU A 87 17.24 -23.43 -6.83
CA LEU A 87 18.65 -23.88 -6.96
C LEU A 87 18.79 -25.37 -6.70
N LYS A 88 18.11 -25.90 -5.66
CA LYS A 88 18.16 -27.33 -5.33
C LYS A 88 17.47 -28.20 -6.39
N ARG A 89 16.32 -27.78 -6.85
CA ARG A 89 15.46 -28.57 -7.76
C ARG A 89 15.76 -28.29 -9.23
N ARG A 90 16.54 -27.23 -9.56
CA ARG A 90 16.98 -26.83 -10.90
C ARG A 90 15.84 -26.67 -11.92
N SER A 91 14.61 -26.44 -11.47
CA SER A 91 13.45 -26.26 -12.34
C SER A 91 12.36 -25.51 -11.59
N LEU A 92 11.81 -24.45 -12.21
CA LEU A 92 10.67 -23.70 -11.66
C LEU A 92 9.44 -24.58 -11.42
N LEU A 93 9.19 -25.53 -12.33
CA LEU A 93 8.04 -26.44 -12.22
C LEU A 93 8.14 -27.44 -11.05
N LYS A 94 9.31 -27.54 -10.42
CA LYS A 94 9.54 -28.38 -9.23
C LYS A 94 9.56 -27.60 -7.94
N VAL A 95 9.48 -26.26 -7.99
CA VAL A 95 9.27 -25.42 -6.81
C VAL A 95 7.84 -25.63 -6.30
N ASP A 96 7.65 -25.55 -5.00
CA ASP A 96 6.32 -25.73 -4.41
C ASP A 96 5.37 -24.68 -4.96
N TYR A 97 4.17 -25.10 -5.36
CA TYR A 97 3.19 -24.25 -6.04
C TYR A 97 2.81 -23.04 -5.21
N ASP A 98 2.66 -23.21 -3.89
CA ASP A 98 2.31 -22.13 -2.97
C ASP A 98 3.38 -21.04 -2.93
N ILE A 99 4.67 -21.42 -2.98
CA ILE A 99 5.79 -20.49 -3.03
C ILE A 99 5.81 -19.71 -4.36
N ILE A 100 5.51 -20.37 -5.48
CA ILE A 100 5.42 -19.68 -6.79
C ILE A 100 4.25 -18.69 -6.78
N PHE A 101 3.08 -19.14 -6.30
CA PHE A 101 1.89 -18.30 -6.25
C PHE A 101 2.11 -17.08 -5.34
N LEU A 102 2.70 -17.30 -4.16
CA LEU A 102 3.03 -16.24 -3.22
C LEU A 102 4.07 -15.27 -3.81
N GLY A 103 5.06 -15.79 -4.54
CA GLY A 103 6.06 -14.98 -5.24
C GLY A 103 5.42 -14.04 -6.28
N VAL A 104 4.53 -14.55 -7.13
CA VAL A 104 3.78 -13.73 -8.11
C VAL A 104 2.93 -12.69 -7.39
N TYR A 105 2.23 -13.10 -6.33
CA TYR A 105 1.41 -12.19 -5.52
C TYR A 105 2.25 -11.04 -4.93
N TYR A 106 3.40 -11.33 -4.33
CA TYR A 106 4.28 -10.30 -3.77
C TYR A 106 4.87 -9.37 -4.84
N ILE A 107 5.18 -9.87 -6.02
CA ILE A 107 5.61 -9.01 -7.15
C ILE A 107 4.52 -7.99 -7.48
N LEU A 108 3.25 -8.42 -7.54
CA LEU A 108 2.13 -7.52 -7.81
C LEU A 108 1.91 -6.50 -6.67
N VAL A 109 2.06 -6.93 -5.42
CA VAL A 109 1.94 -6.05 -4.25
C VAL A 109 3.05 -4.99 -4.23
N ILE A 110 4.31 -5.41 -4.47
CA ILE A 110 5.45 -4.48 -4.53
C ILE A 110 5.31 -3.53 -5.73
N PHE A 111 4.82 -4.00 -6.87
CA PHE A 111 4.53 -3.14 -8.00
C PHE A 111 3.47 -2.08 -7.65
N GLY A 112 2.38 -2.48 -6.98
CA GLY A 112 1.36 -1.55 -6.49
C GLY A 112 1.91 -0.56 -5.47
N TYR A 113 2.78 -1.01 -4.55
CA TYR A 113 3.48 -0.15 -3.60
C TYR A 113 4.30 0.93 -4.32
N LEU A 114 5.19 0.52 -5.24
CA LEU A 114 6.05 1.45 -5.98
C LEU A 114 5.23 2.41 -6.87
N PHE A 115 4.15 1.91 -7.47
CA PHE A 115 3.28 2.73 -8.29
C PHE A 115 2.66 3.89 -7.50
N PHE A 116 2.11 3.62 -6.31
CA PHE A 116 1.50 4.67 -5.49
C PHE A 116 2.53 5.53 -4.74
N GLU A 117 3.75 5.04 -4.56
CA GLU A 117 4.85 5.85 -4.04
C GLU A 117 5.31 6.91 -5.05
N ILE A 118 5.38 6.53 -6.35
CA ILE A 118 5.82 7.41 -7.43
C ILE A 118 4.70 8.32 -7.91
N ILE A 119 3.45 7.83 -7.92
CA ILE A 119 2.27 8.55 -8.43
C ILE A 119 1.22 8.66 -7.32
N PRO A 120 1.45 9.51 -6.31
CA PRO A 120 0.47 9.72 -5.25
C PRO A 120 -0.75 10.47 -5.80
N ILE A 121 -1.94 10.08 -5.34
CA ILE A 121 -3.21 10.69 -5.74
C ILE A 121 -3.47 11.96 -4.91
N ASN A 122 -3.03 11.98 -3.66
CA ASN A 122 -3.17 13.12 -2.76
C ASN A 122 -1.94 13.27 -1.87
N TYR A 123 -1.64 14.48 -1.46
CA TYR A 123 -0.49 14.80 -0.63
C TYR A 123 -0.91 15.25 0.78
N ARG A 124 0.05 15.22 1.71
CA ARG A 124 -0.14 15.80 3.04
C ARG A 124 -0.11 17.33 2.98
N PRO A 125 -0.94 18.03 3.79
CA PRO A 125 -0.95 19.49 3.81
C PRO A 125 0.28 20.12 4.48
N ILE A 126 1.23 19.30 4.93
CA ILE A 126 2.42 19.70 5.66
C ILE A 126 3.67 19.06 5.05
N LEU A 127 4.80 19.72 5.23
CA LEU A 127 6.11 19.14 4.91
C LEU A 127 6.60 18.31 6.08
N ILE A 128 7.09 17.11 5.78
CA ILE A 128 7.81 16.27 6.72
C ILE A 128 9.28 16.28 6.28
N GLU A 129 10.16 16.73 7.17
CA GLU A 129 11.60 16.93 6.88
C GLU A 129 11.87 17.76 5.60
N GLY A 130 10.98 18.69 5.30
CA GLY A 130 11.10 19.56 4.12
C GLY A 130 10.61 18.92 2.82
N ILE A 131 10.10 17.68 2.86
CA ILE A 131 9.60 16.94 1.70
C ILE A 131 8.07 16.83 1.78
N MET A 132 7.45 16.93 0.60
CA MET A 132 6.01 16.75 0.45
C MET A 132 5.69 15.26 0.28
N GLU A 133 5.04 14.68 1.28
CA GLU A 133 4.73 13.25 1.28
C GLU A 133 3.34 12.94 0.75
N ALA A 134 3.23 11.75 0.15
CA ALA A 134 1.95 11.17 -0.23
C ALA A 134 1.07 10.91 1.00
N SER A 135 -0.22 11.26 0.91
CA SER A 135 -1.21 10.91 1.93
C SER A 135 -2.14 9.81 1.48
N TYR A 136 -2.38 9.70 0.16
CA TYR A 136 -3.29 8.70 -0.40
C TYR A 136 -2.91 8.31 -1.84
N PRO A 137 -2.98 7.01 -2.17
CA PRO A 137 -3.11 5.88 -1.26
C PRO A 137 -1.86 5.71 -0.39
N SER A 138 -2.01 5.17 0.83
CA SER A 138 -0.85 4.86 1.66
C SER A 138 -0.18 3.57 1.15
N SER A 139 0.98 3.70 0.55
CA SER A 139 1.83 2.62 0.06
C SER A 139 2.21 1.64 1.17
N THR A 140 2.59 2.15 2.34
CA THR A 140 2.91 1.34 3.52
C THR A 140 1.70 0.53 4.03
N THR A 141 0.51 1.15 4.08
CA THR A 141 -0.72 0.45 4.48
C THR A 141 -1.05 -0.67 3.49
N LEU A 142 -0.87 -0.45 2.20
CA LEU A 142 -1.04 -1.46 1.16
C LEU A 142 -0.12 -2.66 1.43
N LEU A 143 1.18 -2.44 1.68
CA LEU A 143 2.12 -3.50 2.01
C LEU A 143 1.68 -4.30 3.24
N VAL A 144 1.37 -3.62 4.34
CA VAL A 144 0.96 -4.28 5.58
C VAL A 144 -0.28 -5.13 5.37
N LEU A 145 -1.34 -4.56 4.77
CA LEU A 145 -2.62 -5.26 4.57
C LEU A 145 -2.53 -6.41 3.57
N CYS A 146 -1.61 -6.35 2.61
CA CYS A 146 -1.45 -7.41 1.62
C CYS A 146 -0.47 -8.50 2.07
N VAL A 147 0.59 -8.16 2.79
CA VAL A 147 1.66 -9.12 3.14
C VAL A 147 1.38 -9.80 4.48
N MET A 148 0.98 -9.06 5.53
CA MET A 148 0.82 -9.65 6.86
C MET A 148 -0.19 -10.80 6.94
N PRO A 149 -1.35 -10.78 6.25
CA PRO A 149 -2.28 -11.89 6.27
C PRO A 149 -1.72 -13.20 5.70
N THR A 150 -0.73 -13.14 4.80
CA THR A 150 -0.12 -14.34 4.21
C THR A 150 0.73 -15.16 5.20
N LEU A 151 0.99 -14.63 6.40
CA LEU A 151 1.68 -15.35 7.46
C LEU A 151 0.75 -16.28 8.27
N VAL A 152 -0.56 -16.13 8.11
CA VAL A 152 -1.57 -16.85 8.93
C VAL A 152 -2.06 -18.12 8.23
N GLU A 153 -1.77 -18.30 6.96
CA GLU A 153 -2.05 -19.49 6.16
C GLU A 153 -0.84 -20.43 6.12
#